data_e87f0c99475711bd072983fcef5774b1
#
_entry.id   e87f0c99475711bd072983fcef5774b1
#
_cell.length_a   1.000
_cell.length_b   1.000
_cell.length_c   1.000
_cell.angle_alpha   90.00
_cell.angle_beta   90.00
_cell.angle_gamma   90.00
#
_symmetry.space_group_name_H-M   'P 1'
#
loop_
_entity.id
_entity.type
_entity.pdbx_description
1 polymer ?
#
loop_
_entity_poly.entity_id
_entity_poly.type
_entity_poly.pdbx_seq_one_letter_code
_entity_poly.pdbx_strand_id
1 'polypeptide(L)'
;MTGRRRFCLALLCMSGAMACSNDGTVSLNGAGATFPYPLYSKWIDEYRGVNPAVRINYQSIGSGGGVRQIVAGTVDFGASDVPTEPGEERGAAGSILHLPTAVGCVVVSYNLMGVSAPLRLTPEVLASIYLGEITRWNAPALAAVNADSKLPDQPIVVVCRTDGSGTTAIFTRYLAAVSPAWRERVGAGKSVRWPVGVGAKGNEGVTGQLQATPGAIGYTELAYATQNGLPRAAIKNRAGRFVQPSAAAATAAAEAVAMPPTLQASLEEAPGDGAYPLAAYTYLLLYEDAPEARRGEALARFVWWAIHDGQRFAPSLDYAPLPPRVVSEVETTLRRLRAGGKPALAP
;
A
#
# COMPACT_ATOMS: atom_id res chain seq x y z
N MET A 1 55.87 -39.10 61.02
CA MET A 1 56.63 -38.28 60.04
C MET A 1 55.81 -38.24 58.79
N THR A 2 55.05 -37.16 58.63
CA THR A 2 53.96 -37.01 57.61
C THR A 2 54.36 -36.01 56.55
N GLY A 3 54.58 -36.51 55.33
CA GLY A 3 54.88 -35.66 54.15
C GLY A 3 53.62 -35.26 53.41
N ARG A 4 53.25 -33.98 53.48
CA ARG A 4 52.17 -33.36 52.67
C ARG A 4 52.67 -33.03 51.29
N ARG A 5 52.18 -33.73 50.29
CA ARG A 5 52.33 -33.35 48.87
C ARG A 5 51.30 -32.29 48.49
N ARG A 6 51.75 -31.10 48.13
CA ARG A 6 50.89 -30.03 47.58
C ARG A 6 50.72 -30.28 46.08
N PHE A 7 49.46 -30.51 45.64
CA PHE A 7 49.06 -30.54 44.27
C PHE A 7 48.73 -29.11 43.82
N CYS A 8 49.50 -28.51 42.95
CA CYS A 8 49.19 -27.28 42.27
C CYS A 8 48.29 -27.58 41.06
N LEU A 9 47.01 -27.18 41.14
CA LEU A 9 46.08 -27.25 40.02
C LEU A 9 46.28 -25.98 39.17
N ALA A 10 46.86 -26.09 38.00
CA ALA A 10 46.94 -24.99 37.04
C ALA A 10 45.64 -24.88 36.31
N LEU A 11 44.89 -23.81 36.60
CA LEU A 11 43.65 -23.45 35.89
C LEU A 11 44.02 -22.78 34.56
N LEU A 12 43.90 -23.50 33.45
CA LEU A 12 44.07 -22.95 32.09
C LEU A 12 42.77 -22.18 31.75
N CYS A 13 42.79 -20.83 31.86
CA CYS A 13 41.75 -19.98 31.33
C CYS A 13 41.81 -19.95 29.79
N MET A 14 41.02 -20.79 29.12
CA MET A 14 40.76 -20.65 27.69
C MET A 14 39.84 -19.45 27.50
N SER A 15 40.39 -18.28 27.21
CA SER A 15 39.69 -17.11 26.69
C SER A 15 39.26 -17.41 25.26
N GLY A 16 38.07 -17.97 25.09
CA GLY A 16 37.40 -18.08 23.80
C GLY A 16 37.06 -16.69 23.32
N ALA A 17 37.86 -16.11 22.44
CA ALA A 17 37.49 -14.95 21.65
C ALA A 17 36.28 -15.37 20.80
N MET A 18 35.04 -15.00 21.21
CA MET A 18 33.90 -14.97 20.30
C MET A 18 34.24 -13.95 19.21
N ALA A 19 34.77 -14.43 18.10
CA ALA A 19 34.77 -13.68 16.87
C ALA A 19 33.30 -13.46 16.49
N CYS A 20 32.78 -12.27 16.75
CA CYS A 20 31.58 -11.79 16.05
C CYS A 20 31.93 -11.78 14.57
N SER A 21 31.58 -12.83 13.85
CA SER A 21 31.64 -12.84 12.40
C SER A 21 30.65 -11.76 11.94
N ASN A 22 31.17 -10.59 11.62
CA ASN A 22 30.46 -9.56 10.88
C ASN A 22 30.34 -10.13 9.46
N ASP A 23 29.28 -10.90 9.21
CA ASP A 23 29.05 -11.64 7.95
C ASP A 23 28.78 -10.74 6.74
N GLY A 24 29.00 -9.44 6.90
CA GLY A 24 28.82 -8.45 5.84
C GLY A 24 27.36 -8.18 5.46
N THR A 25 26.41 -8.88 6.07
CA THR A 25 24.96 -8.74 5.78
C THR A 25 24.45 -7.36 6.19
N VAL A 26 23.69 -6.71 5.30
CA VAL A 26 22.98 -5.47 5.55
C VAL A 26 21.52 -5.79 5.83
N SER A 27 21.01 -5.34 6.97
CA SER A 27 19.57 -5.47 7.30
C SER A 27 18.87 -4.15 7.09
N LEU A 28 17.79 -4.16 6.28
CA LEU A 28 16.91 -3.03 6.03
C LEU A 28 15.55 -3.28 6.67
N ASN A 29 15.04 -2.30 7.39
CA ASN A 29 13.72 -2.33 7.99
C ASN A 29 12.83 -1.30 7.33
N GLY A 30 11.69 -1.73 6.87
CA GLY A 30 10.64 -0.87 6.32
C GLY A 30 9.32 -1.06 7.02
N ALA A 31 8.46 -0.06 6.97
CA ALA A 31 7.11 -0.16 7.50
C ALA A 31 6.15 0.76 6.75
N GLY A 32 4.88 0.37 6.72
CA GLY A 32 3.86 1.27 6.18
C GLY A 32 2.67 0.60 5.54
N ALA A 33 2.31 1.08 4.37
CA ALA A 33 1.10 0.71 3.64
C ALA A 33 0.86 -0.80 3.56
N THR A 34 -0.37 -1.21 3.81
CA THR A 34 -0.81 -2.61 3.61
C THR A 34 -1.16 -2.87 2.15
N PHE A 35 -1.49 -1.84 1.39
CA PHE A 35 -1.84 -1.90 -0.01
C PHE A 35 -0.79 -2.66 -0.86
N PRO A 36 0.51 -2.33 -0.85
CA PRO A 36 1.51 -3.01 -1.67
C PRO A 36 2.07 -4.28 -1.02
N TYR A 37 1.62 -4.68 0.17
CA TYR A 37 2.26 -5.75 0.93
C TYR A 37 2.41 -7.08 0.18
N PRO A 38 1.41 -7.57 -0.60
CA PRO A 38 1.58 -8.77 -1.42
C PRO A 38 2.74 -8.65 -2.42
N LEU A 39 2.86 -7.51 -3.11
CA LEU A 39 3.92 -7.25 -4.08
C LEU A 39 5.28 -7.05 -3.38
N TYR A 40 5.33 -6.27 -2.31
CA TYR A 40 6.57 -6.04 -1.57
C TYR A 40 7.12 -7.32 -0.92
N SER A 41 6.25 -8.18 -0.42
CA SER A 41 6.65 -9.49 0.10
C SER A 41 7.27 -10.37 -1.00
N LYS A 42 6.68 -10.37 -2.20
CA LYS A 42 7.22 -11.06 -3.37
C LYS A 42 8.57 -10.48 -3.78
N TRP A 43 8.69 -9.16 -3.85
CA TRP A 43 9.95 -8.51 -4.19
C TRP A 43 11.06 -8.80 -3.17
N ILE A 44 10.76 -8.77 -1.89
CA ILE A 44 11.72 -9.07 -0.82
C ILE A 44 12.22 -10.51 -0.92
N ASP A 45 11.34 -11.45 -1.23
CA ASP A 45 11.70 -12.86 -1.39
C ASP A 45 12.59 -13.06 -2.63
N GLU A 46 12.20 -12.52 -3.77
CA GLU A 46 12.97 -12.62 -5.01
C GLU A 46 14.33 -11.92 -4.94
N TYR A 47 14.37 -10.75 -4.27
CA TYR A 47 15.62 -9.99 -4.13
C TYR A 47 16.67 -10.70 -3.30
N ARG A 48 16.31 -11.62 -2.42
CA ARG A 48 17.28 -12.49 -1.72
C ARG A 48 18.11 -13.32 -2.69
N GLY A 49 17.53 -13.74 -3.80
CA GLY A 49 18.26 -14.45 -4.87
C GLY A 49 19.19 -13.53 -5.65
N VAL A 50 18.86 -12.25 -5.77
CA VAL A 50 19.65 -11.23 -6.47
C VAL A 50 20.80 -10.74 -5.60
N ASN A 51 20.54 -10.48 -4.33
CA ASN A 51 21.54 -9.97 -3.37
C ASN A 51 21.41 -10.64 -2.00
N PRO A 52 22.01 -11.81 -1.80
CA PRO A 52 21.95 -12.55 -0.54
C PRO A 52 22.53 -11.82 0.67
N ALA A 53 23.38 -10.81 0.43
CA ALA A 53 23.96 -9.99 1.50
C ALA A 53 23.01 -8.92 2.03
N VAL A 54 21.80 -8.77 1.46
CA VAL A 54 20.80 -7.82 1.93
C VAL A 54 19.58 -8.56 2.45
N ARG A 55 19.21 -8.29 3.69
CA ARG A 55 17.98 -8.78 4.31
C ARG A 55 17.02 -7.63 4.49
N ILE A 56 15.81 -7.78 3.98
CA ILE A 56 14.77 -6.74 4.08
C ILE A 56 13.62 -7.28 4.91
N ASN A 57 13.21 -6.52 5.92
CA ASN A 57 12.03 -6.75 6.72
C ASN A 57 11.03 -5.63 6.47
N TYR A 58 9.77 -5.96 6.22
CA TYR A 58 8.71 -4.99 6.00
C TYR A 58 7.51 -5.25 6.91
N GLN A 59 7.09 -4.23 7.65
CA GLN A 59 5.97 -4.28 8.56
C GLN A 59 4.74 -3.59 7.94
N SER A 60 3.73 -4.38 7.61
CA SER A 60 2.44 -3.92 7.08
C SER A 60 1.57 -3.34 8.21
N ILE A 61 1.66 -2.02 8.45
CA ILE A 61 1.03 -1.32 9.59
C ILE A 61 0.14 -0.14 9.19
N GLY A 62 -0.06 0.06 7.89
CA GLY A 62 -0.80 1.18 7.30
C GLY A 62 0.08 2.39 7.00
N SER A 63 -0.31 3.17 5.99
CA SER A 63 0.46 4.33 5.49
C SER A 63 0.78 5.36 6.58
N GLY A 64 -0.18 5.67 7.45
CA GLY A 64 0.07 6.59 8.57
C GLY A 64 1.11 6.06 9.57
N GLY A 65 1.18 4.72 9.76
CA GLY A 65 2.24 4.08 10.53
C GLY A 65 3.60 4.23 9.88
N GLY A 66 3.67 4.01 8.55
CA GLY A 66 4.89 4.17 7.76
C GLY A 66 5.44 5.58 7.78
N VAL A 67 4.58 6.57 7.55
CA VAL A 67 4.96 8.00 7.62
C VAL A 67 5.54 8.33 9.00
N ARG A 68 4.85 7.95 10.08
CA ARG A 68 5.36 8.21 11.43
C ARG A 68 6.71 7.57 11.70
N GLN A 69 6.93 6.33 11.25
CA GLN A 69 8.19 5.62 11.52
C GLN A 69 9.36 6.18 10.72
N ILE A 70 9.15 6.55 9.44
CA ILE A 70 10.23 7.18 8.66
C ILE A 70 10.57 8.56 9.21
N VAL A 71 9.58 9.37 9.59
CA VAL A 71 9.81 10.70 10.20
C VAL A 71 10.54 10.58 11.53
N ALA A 72 10.24 9.56 12.34
CA ALA A 72 10.93 9.28 13.59
C ALA A 72 12.33 8.63 13.40
N GLY A 73 12.73 8.29 12.18
CA GLY A 73 14.01 7.63 11.90
C GLY A 73 14.14 6.21 12.46
N THR A 74 13.01 5.53 12.70
CA THR A 74 13.00 4.17 13.29
C THR A 74 13.04 3.06 12.25
N VAL A 75 12.92 3.41 10.96
CA VAL A 75 13.01 2.51 9.81
C VAL A 75 13.90 3.11 8.73
N ASP A 76 14.43 2.26 7.86
CA ASP A 76 15.27 2.67 6.73
C ASP A 76 14.41 3.22 5.57
N PHE A 77 13.17 2.75 5.46
CA PHE A 77 12.18 3.26 4.49
C PHE A 77 10.75 3.16 5.02
N GLY A 78 9.93 4.12 4.63
CA GLY A 78 8.48 4.08 4.85
C GLY A 78 7.74 3.61 3.59
N ALA A 79 6.44 3.35 3.71
CA ALA A 79 5.56 3.17 2.56
C ALA A 79 4.19 3.82 2.79
N SER A 80 3.66 4.45 1.74
CA SER A 80 2.35 5.10 1.75
C SER A 80 1.70 5.02 0.37
N ASP A 81 0.37 4.86 0.33
CA ASP A 81 -0.38 4.84 -0.94
C ASP A 81 -0.82 6.24 -1.38
N VAL A 82 -0.50 7.23 -0.60
CA VAL A 82 -0.72 8.64 -0.91
C VAL A 82 0.49 9.45 -0.44
N PRO A 83 0.80 10.56 -1.08
CA PRO A 83 1.81 11.49 -0.58
C PRO A 83 1.52 11.94 0.86
N THR A 84 2.57 12.36 1.55
CA THR A 84 2.44 13.01 2.86
C THR A 84 1.68 14.33 2.72
N GLU A 85 0.91 14.65 3.74
CA GLU A 85 0.23 15.94 3.80
C GLU A 85 1.13 17.02 4.42
N PRO A 86 0.84 18.31 4.16
CA PRO A 86 1.61 19.39 4.75
C PRO A 86 1.73 19.25 6.28
N GLY A 87 2.96 19.16 6.77
CA GLY A 87 3.27 19.04 8.19
C GLY A 87 3.43 17.61 8.71
N GLU A 88 3.08 16.58 7.96
CA GLU A 88 3.33 15.18 8.37
C GLU A 88 4.82 14.85 8.45
N GLU A 89 5.67 15.54 7.68
CA GLU A 89 7.12 15.36 7.69
C GLU A 89 7.83 16.25 8.73
N ARG A 90 7.08 16.99 9.54
CA ARG A 90 7.66 17.85 10.56
C ARG A 90 8.41 17.02 11.59
N GLY A 91 9.69 17.32 11.77
CA GLY A 91 10.59 16.60 12.67
C GLY A 91 11.38 15.48 12.01
N ALA A 92 11.22 15.26 10.70
CA ALA A 92 12.11 14.39 9.95
C ALA A 92 13.55 14.93 9.97
N ALA A 93 14.54 14.01 9.99
CA ALA A 93 15.96 14.36 10.01
C ALA A 93 16.46 14.95 8.68
N GLY A 94 15.68 14.86 7.61
CA GLY A 94 16.00 15.36 6.27
C GLY A 94 14.81 15.30 5.34
N SER A 95 15.01 15.67 4.07
CA SER A 95 13.99 15.60 3.03
C SER A 95 13.59 14.14 2.76
N ILE A 96 12.29 13.88 2.65
CA ILE A 96 11.73 12.59 2.33
C ILE A 96 11.27 12.59 0.87
N LEU A 97 11.79 11.66 0.08
CA LEU A 97 11.39 11.44 -1.30
C LEU A 97 10.25 10.43 -1.35
N HIS A 98 9.28 10.70 -2.24
CA HIS A 98 8.17 9.81 -2.54
C HIS A 98 8.43 9.14 -3.88
N LEU A 99 8.77 7.86 -3.87
CA LEU A 99 9.09 7.10 -5.07
C LEU A 99 7.94 6.15 -5.39
N PRO A 100 7.16 6.40 -6.46
CA PRO A 100 6.14 5.46 -6.89
C PRO A 100 6.78 4.14 -7.30
N THR A 101 6.17 3.02 -6.92
CA THR A 101 6.73 1.68 -7.13
C THR A 101 5.82 0.76 -7.93
N ALA A 102 4.52 0.96 -7.86
CA ALA A 102 3.53 0.24 -8.65
C ALA A 102 2.22 1.02 -8.68
N VAL A 103 1.29 0.59 -9.52
CA VAL A 103 -0.09 1.08 -9.54
C VAL A 103 -1.02 -0.06 -9.13
N GLY A 104 -2.02 0.23 -8.31
CA GLY A 104 -3.06 -0.72 -7.92
C GLY A 104 -4.45 -0.10 -7.95
N CYS A 105 -5.45 -0.90 -7.58
CA CYS A 105 -6.84 -0.47 -7.49
C CYS A 105 -7.36 -0.61 -6.06
N VAL A 106 -8.00 0.43 -5.54
CA VAL A 106 -8.90 0.27 -4.39
C VAL A 106 -10.23 -0.26 -4.90
N VAL A 107 -10.57 -1.47 -4.53
CA VAL A 107 -11.78 -2.14 -5.02
C VAL A 107 -12.87 -2.14 -3.96
N VAL A 108 -14.12 -2.00 -4.40
CA VAL A 108 -15.29 -2.17 -3.54
C VAL A 108 -15.71 -3.63 -3.60
N SER A 109 -15.48 -4.34 -2.51
CA SER A 109 -15.84 -5.75 -2.35
C SER A 109 -17.06 -5.91 -1.44
N TYR A 110 -17.76 -7.02 -1.62
CA TYR A 110 -19.00 -7.28 -0.87
C TYR A 110 -19.14 -8.78 -0.57
N ASN A 111 -19.99 -9.10 0.41
CA ASN A 111 -20.39 -10.47 0.73
C ASN A 111 -21.92 -10.60 0.59
N LEU A 112 -22.36 -10.96 -0.60
CA LEU A 112 -23.76 -11.05 -0.94
C LEU A 112 -24.06 -12.37 -1.65
N MET A 113 -24.78 -13.25 -0.98
CA MET A 113 -25.13 -14.55 -1.53
C MET A 113 -26.21 -14.44 -2.62
N GLY A 114 -26.13 -15.29 -3.64
CA GLY A 114 -27.14 -15.39 -4.70
C GLY A 114 -27.05 -14.30 -5.78
N VAL A 115 -26.05 -13.43 -5.73
CA VAL A 115 -25.77 -12.45 -6.78
C VAL A 115 -24.63 -12.99 -7.65
N SER A 116 -24.93 -13.39 -8.87
CA SER A 116 -23.97 -14.05 -9.78
C SER A 116 -23.21 -13.07 -10.68
N ALA A 117 -23.79 -11.92 -11.01
CA ALA A 117 -23.14 -10.92 -11.81
C ALA A 117 -22.40 -9.89 -10.91
N PRO A 118 -21.27 -9.36 -11.34
CA PRO A 118 -20.59 -8.28 -10.61
C PRO A 118 -21.52 -7.08 -10.47
N LEU A 119 -21.64 -6.57 -9.24
CA LEU A 119 -22.43 -5.37 -8.97
C LEU A 119 -21.86 -4.17 -9.70
N ARG A 120 -22.76 -3.27 -10.12
CA ARG A 120 -22.45 -1.96 -10.67
C ARG A 120 -22.75 -0.90 -9.62
N LEU A 121 -21.84 0.02 -9.40
CA LEU A 121 -22.03 1.13 -8.46
C LEU A 121 -21.72 2.45 -9.18
N THR A 122 -22.69 3.37 -9.12
CA THR A 122 -22.41 4.76 -9.51
C THR A 122 -21.75 5.50 -8.36
N PRO A 123 -21.05 6.62 -8.62
CA PRO A 123 -20.45 7.45 -7.58
C PRO A 123 -21.44 7.84 -6.49
N GLU A 124 -22.67 8.22 -6.88
CA GLU A 124 -23.73 8.68 -5.99
C GLU A 124 -24.21 7.54 -5.08
N VAL A 125 -24.46 6.35 -5.66
CA VAL A 125 -24.89 5.16 -4.90
C VAL A 125 -23.83 4.77 -3.89
N LEU A 126 -22.56 4.75 -4.32
CA LEU A 126 -21.45 4.41 -3.44
C LEU A 126 -21.32 5.40 -2.27
N ALA A 127 -21.37 6.70 -2.56
CA ALA A 127 -21.33 7.73 -1.52
C ALA A 127 -22.51 7.61 -0.55
N SER A 128 -23.74 7.40 -1.04
CA SER A 128 -24.94 7.26 -0.20
C SER A 128 -24.92 6.02 0.69
N ILE A 129 -24.28 4.91 0.25
CA ILE A 129 -24.05 3.73 1.10
C ILE A 129 -23.15 4.11 2.29
N TYR A 130 -22.02 4.75 2.03
CA TYR A 130 -21.06 5.11 3.08
C TYR A 130 -21.50 6.30 3.95
N LEU A 131 -22.45 7.12 3.46
CA LEU A 131 -23.17 8.13 4.27
C LEU A 131 -24.26 7.51 5.17
N GLY A 132 -24.61 6.23 4.98
CA GLY A 132 -25.69 5.57 5.68
C GLY A 132 -27.10 5.94 5.18
N GLU A 133 -27.21 6.51 3.99
CA GLU A 133 -28.47 6.88 3.34
C GLU A 133 -29.10 5.69 2.60
N ILE A 134 -28.27 4.82 2.01
CA ILE A 134 -28.66 3.52 1.46
C ILE A 134 -28.23 2.45 2.45
N THR A 135 -29.22 1.80 3.10
CA THR A 135 -28.99 0.83 4.18
C THR A 135 -29.39 -0.59 3.84
N ARG A 136 -29.96 -0.82 2.66
CA ARG A 136 -30.39 -2.15 2.20
C ARG A 136 -29.95 -2.41 0.76
N TRP A 137 -29.62 -3.66 0.47
CA TRP A 137 -29.14 -4.06 -0.85
C TRP A 137 -30.19 -3.90 -1.95
N ASN A 138 -31.48 -4.09 -1.65
CA ASN A 138 -32.59 -3.89 -2.60
C ASN A 138 -33.09 -2.44 -2.70
N ALA A 139 -32.38 -1.47 -2.16
CA ALA A 139 -32.76 -0.06 -2.29
C ALA A 139 -32.96 0.33 -3.76
N PRO A 140 -33.99 1.12 -4.09
CA PRO A 140 -34.37 1.44 -5.48
C PRO A 140 -33.21 1.99 -6.32
N ALA A 141 -32.40 2.88 -5.76
CA ALA A 141 -31.25 3.46 -6.46
C ALA A 141 -30.18 2.40 -6.81
N LEU A 142 -29.93 1.43 -5.93
CA LEU A 142 -28.98 0.34 -6.16
C LEU A 142 -29.56 -0.68 -7.14
N ALA A 143 -30.83 -1.03 -7.01
CA ALA A 143 -31.54 -1.95 -7.91
C ALA A 143 -31.60 -1.40 -9.35
N ALA A 144 -31.81 -0.10 -9.53
CA ALA A 144 -31.90 0.54 -10.85
C ALA A 144 -30.62 0.38 -11.70
N VAL A 145 -29.45 0.39 -11.06
CA VAL A 145 -28.16 0.20 -11.77
C VAL A 145 -27.75 -1.27 -11.88
N ASN A 146 -28.49 -2.19 -11.25
CA ASN A 146 -28.27 -3.62 -11.24
C ASN A 146 -29.54 -4.40 -11.67
N ALA A 147 -30.26 -3.91 -12.68
CA ALA A 147 -31.51 -4.50 -13.13
C ALA A 147 -31.40 -5.98 -13.56
N ASP A 148 -30.18 -6.40 -13.96
CA ASP A 148 -29.87 -7.76 -14.34
C ASP A 148 -29.72 -8.73 -13.12
N SER A 149 -29.74 -8.19 -11.91
CA SER A 149 -29.54 -8.93 -10.65
C SER A 149 -30.70 -8.70 -9.68
N LYS A 150 -31.25 -9.81 -9.15
CA LYS A 150 -32.22 -9.69 -8.05
C LYS A 150 -31.49 -9.48 -6.74
N LEU A 151 -31.40 -8.23 -6.31
CA LEU A 151 -30.76 -7.88 -5.04
C LEU A 151 -31.67 -8.29 -3.85
N PRO A 152 -31.10 -8.91 -2.80
CA PRO A 152 -31.88 -9.39 -1.65
C PRO A 152 -32.33 -8.23 -0.76
N ASP A 153 -33.45 -8.42 -0.06
CA ASP A 153 -33.89 -7.54 1.01
C ASP A 153 -33.05 -7.81 2.28
N GLN A 154 -31.80 -7.34 2.26
CA GLN A 154 -30.80 -7.56 3.31
C GLN A 154 -30.18 -6.23 3.72
N PRO A 155 -29.92 -5.99 5.03
CA PRO A 155 -29.18 -4.82 5.48
C PRO A 155 -27.77 -4.79 4.89
N ILE A 156 -27.27 -3.59 4.60
CA ILE A 156 -25.87 -3.35 4.24
C ILE A 156 -25.06 -3.13 5.51
N VAL A 157 -23.97 -3.88 5.68
CA VAL A 157 -22.98 -3.68 6.74
C VAL A 157 -21.74 -3.06 6.13
N VAL A 158 -21.50 -1.79 6.36
CA VAL A 158 -20.29 -1.12 5.87
C VAL A 158 -19.08 -1.54 6.70
N VAL A 159 -17.97 -1.89 6.03
CA VAL A 159 -16.69 -2.19 6.66
C VAL A 159 -15.68 -1.12 6.27
N CYS A 160 -15.03 -0.52 7.26
CA CYS A 160 -14.06 0.55 7.06
C CYS A 160 -12.77 0.32 7.86
N ARG A 161 -11.72 1.08 7.55
CA ARG A 161 -10.41 0.99 8.20
C ARG A 161 -10.37 1.74 9.53
N THR A 162 -9.67 1.17 10.51
CA THR A 162 -9.42 1.78 11.84
C THR A 162 -8.02 2.36 11.99
N ASP A 163 -7.08 1.96 11.15
CA ASP A 163 -5.70 2.45 11.13
C ASP A 163 -5.56 3.67 10.20
N GLY A 164 -4.44 4.39 10.30
CA GLY A 164 -4.08 5.44 9.33
C GLY A 164 -3.75 4.81 7.98
N SER A 165 -4.70 4.84 7.05
CA SER A 165 -4.70 4.05 5.82
C SER A 165 -4.60 4.89 4.56
N GLY A 166 -3.63 4.59 3.69
CA GLY A 166 -3.57 5.17 2.35
C GLY A 166 -4.75 4.72 1.48
N THR A 167 -5.17 3.45 1.60
CA THR A 167 -6.38 2.93 0.93
C THR A 167 -7.61 3.74 1.32
N THR A 168 -7.75 4.11 2.60
CA THR A 168 -8.81 5.03 3.06
C THR A 168 -8.66 6.41 2.45
N ALA A 169 -7.46 6.96 2.37
CA ALA A 169 -7.24 8.28 1.79
C ALA A 169 -7.65 8.32 0.30
N ILE A 170 -7.27 7.32 -0.48
CA ILE A 170 -7.68 7.17 -1.90
C ILE A 170 -9.22 7.09 -1.99
N PHE A 171 -9.82 6.20 -1.22
CA PHE A 171 -11.26 5.98 -1.24
C PHE A 171 -12.05 7.23 -0.83
N THR A 172 -11.64 7.91 0.23
CA THR A 172 -12.33 9.12 0.72
C THR A 172 -12.07 10.34 -0.14
N ARG A 173 -10.89 10.46 -0.80
CA ARG A 173 -10.64 11.49 -1.82
C ARG A 173 -11.58 11.32 -3.01
N TYR A 174 -11.73 10.09 -3.49
CA TYR A 174 -12.70 9.79 -4.54
C TYR A 174 -14.12 10.16 -4.12
N LEU A 175 -14.59 9.72 -2.94
CA LEU A 175 -15.94 10.07 -2.46
C LEU A 175 -16.13 11.59 -2.32
N ALA A 176 -15.11 12.32 -1.87
CA ALA A 176 -15.15 13.78 -1.78
C ALA A 176 -15.14 14.47 -3.15
N ALA A 177 -14.52 13.87 -4.16
CA ALA A 177 -14.52 14.38 -5.53
C ALA A 177 -15.92 14.25 -6.17
N VAL A 178 -16.58 13.12 -5.96
CA VAL A 178 -17.85 12.77 -6.65
C VAL A 178 -19.11 13.10 -5.87
N SER A 179 -19.03 13.41 -4.55
CA SER A 179 -20.16 13.72 -3.69
C SER A 179 -19.92 14.99 -2.85
N PRO A 180 -20.63 16.09 -3.15
CA PRO A 180 -20.62 17.28 -2.29
C PRO A 180 -21.00 16.98 -0.83
N ALA A 181 -22.04 16.16 -0.62
CA ALA A 181 -22.49 15.78 0.71
C ALA A 181 -21.40 15.03 1.50
N TRP A 182 -20.65 14.13 0.85
CA TRP A 182 -19.51 13.47 1.49
C TRP A 182 -18.43 14.48 1.85
N ARG A 183 -18.07 15.36 0.91
CA ARG A 183 -17.01 16.37 1.11
C ARG A 183 -17.28 17.27 2.29
N GLU A 184 -18.53 17.70 2.45
CA GLU A 184 -18.95 18.61 3.53
C GLU A 184 -19.07 17.89 4.88
N ARG A 185 -19.59 16.65 4.90
CA ARG A 185 -19.91 15.94 6.14
C ARG A 185 -18.76 15.12 6.68
N VAL A 186 -17.86 14.61 5.81
CA VAL A 186 -16.80 13.64 6.17
C VAL A 186 -15.43 14.13 5.74
N GLY A 187 -15.30 14.62 4.50
CA GLY A 187 -14.02 15.00 3.92
C GLY A 187 -13.19 13.81 3.43
N ALA A 188 -11.86 13.97 3.40
CA ALA A 188 -10.92 12.97 2.92
C ALA A 188 -9.67 12.90 3.82
N GLY A 189 -9.02 11.74 3.89
CA GLY A 189 -7.79 11.55 4.65
C GLY A 189 -7.47 10.10 4.96
N LYS A 190 -6.29 9.85 5.52
CA LYS A 190 -5.86 8.52 5.99
C LYS A 190 -6.72 7.99 7.15
N SER A 191 -7.44 8.89 7.84
CA SER A 191 -8.44 8.59 8.89
C SER A 191 -9.52 9.63 8.80
N VAL A 192 -10.78 9.19 8.81
CA VAL A 192 -11.96 10.05 8.81
C VAL A 192 -12.95 9.57 9.87
N ARG A 193 -13.88 10.45 10.25
CA ARG A 193 -14.99 10.05 11.11
C ARG A 193 -16.08 9.39 10.24
N TRP A 194 -16.09 8.07 10.21
CA TRP A 194 -17.06 7.31 9.44
C TRP A 194 -18.50 7.55 9.94
N PRO A 195 -19.46 7.85 9.07
CA PRO A 195 -20.86 8.01 9.47
C PRO A 195 -21.49 6.71 9.96
N VAL A 196 -21.11 5.59 9.32
CA VAL A 196 -21.62 4.24 9.58
C VAL A 196 -20.51 3.21 9.41
N GLY A 197 -20.73 2.02 9.93
CA GLY A 197 -19.88 0.85 9.65
C GLY A 197 -19.16 0.29 10.86
N VAL A 198 -18.53 -0.84 10.63
CA VAL A 198 -17.64 -1.54 11.58
C VAL A 198 -16.21 -1.39 11.12
N GLY A 199 -15.29 -1.24 12.08
CA GLY A 199 -13.88 -1.01 11.79
C GLY A 199 -13.07 -2.29 11.74
N ALA A 200 -12.09 -2.34 10.80
CA ALA A 200 -11.11 -3.41 10.70
C ALA A 200 -9.72 -2.83 10.40
N LYS A 201 -8.66 -3.48 10.87
CA LYS A 201 -7.27 -3.03 10.71
C LYS A 201 -6.64 -3.64 9.47
N GLY A 202 -6.04 -2.83 8.62
CA GLY A 202 -5.33 -3.26 7.41
C GLY A 202 -6.28 -3.70 6.29
N ASN A 203 -5.75 -3.96 5.09
CA ASN A 203 -6.51 -4.57 4.01
C ASN A 203 -6.93 -6.01 4.37
N GLU A 204 -6.06 -6.75 5.03
CA GLU A 204 -6.29 -8.09 5.56
C GLU A 204 -7.47 -8.15 6.54
N GLY A 205 -7.55 -7.21 7.47
CA GLY A 205 -8.65 -7.15 8.44
C GLY A 205 -10.00 -6.83 7.79
N VAL A 206 -10.02 -5.89 6.83
CA VAL A 206 -11.25 -5.59 6.05
C VAL A 206 -11.67 -6.82 5.24
N THR A 207 -10.73 -7.49 4.58
CA THR A 207 -11.00 -8.73 3.82
C THR A 207 -11.61 -9.82 4.70
N GLY A 208 -11.01 -10.08 5.87
CA GLY A 208 -11.54 -11.06 6.82
C GLY A 208 -12.93 -10.70 7.34
N GLN A 209 -13.18 -9.40 7.63
CA GLN A 209 -14.49 -8.94 8.09
C GLN A 209 -15.56 -9.07 6.99
N LEU A 210 -15.21 -8.79 5.73
CA LEU A 210 -16.10 -8.99 4.58
C LEU A 210 -16.48 -10.46 4.44
N GLN A 211 -15.52 -11.39 4.51
CA GLN A 211 -15.80 -12.84 4.43
C GLN A 211 -16.72 -13.32 5.55
N ALA A 212 -16.51 -12.80 6.76
CA ALA A 212 -17.24 -13.24 7.95
C ALA A 212 -18.65 -12.63 8.09
N THR A 213 -18.97 -11.56 7.33
CA THR A 213 -20.20 -10.79 7.55
C THR A 213 -21.10 -10.83 6.31
N PRO A 214 -22.20 -11.63 6.31
CA PRO A 214 -23.20 -11.59 5.25
C PRO A 214 -23.81 -10.21 5.08
N GLY A 215 -23.90 -9.72 3.85
CA GLY A 215 -24.41 -8.37 3.55
C GLY A 215 -23.37 -7.26 3.72
N ALA A 216 -22.11 -7.60 3.99
CA ALA A 216 -21.06 -6.59 4.12
C ALA A 216 -20.65 -5.99 2.78
N ILE A 217 -20.24 -4.72 2.82
CA ILE A 217 -19.56 -3.97 1.75
C ILE A 217 -18.36 -3.26 2.36
N GLY A 218 -17.22 -3.28 1.67
CA GLY A 218 -16.00 -2.62 2.14
C GLY A 218 -15.06 -2.33 0.98
N TYR A 219 -13.93 -1.71 1.27
CA TYR A 219 -12.91 -1.38 0.28
C TYR A 219 -11.57 -1.97 0.69
N THR A 220 -10.88 -2.58 -0.28
CA THR A 220 -9.54 -3.17 -0.12
C THR A 220 -8.70 -2.90 -1.36
N GLU A 221 -7.43 -3.23 -1.32
CA GLU A 221 -6.63 -3.35 -2.53
C GLU A 221 -7.00 -4.63 -3.30
N LEU A 222 -6.87 -4.59 -4.63
CA LEU A 222 -7.34 -5.62 -5.57
C LEU A 222 -6.76 -7.01 -5.29
N ALA A 223 -5.45 -7.12 -4.99
CA ALA A 223 -4.80 -8.41 -4.72
C ALA A 223 -5.45 -9.12 -3.52
N TYR A 224 -5.83 -8.38 -2.48
CA TYR A 224 -6.52 -8.96 -1.32
C TYR A 224 -7.89 -9.52 -1.69
N ALA A 225 -8.65 -8.79 -2.51
CA ALA A 225 -9.95 -9.26 -2.96
C ALA A 225 -9.83 -10.52 -3.83
N THR A 226 -8.85 -10.53 -4.76
CA THR A 226 -8.60 -11.66 -5.66
C THR A 226 -8.13 -12.90 -4.90
N GLN A 227 -7.12 -12.77 -4.05
CA GLN A 227 -6.55 -13.89 -3.29
C GLN A 227 -7.56 -14.54 -2.34
N ASN A 228 -8.56 -13.78 -1.90
CA ASN A 228 -9.59 -14.23 -0.99
C ASN A 228 -10.94 -14.54 -1.67
N GLY A 229 -11.00 -14.52 -3.00
CA GLY A 229 -12.21 -14.84 -3.76
C GLY A 229 -13.38 -13.88 -3.52
N LEU A 230 -13.13 -12.65 -3.06
CA LEU A 230 -14.19 -11.67 -2.83
C LEU A 230 -14.71 -11.12 -4.17
N PRO A 231 -16.04 -11.02 -4.35
CA PRO A 231 -16.60 -10.33 -5.49
C PRO A 231 -16.29 -8.83 -5.43
N ARG A 232 -16.14 -8.22 -6.61
CA ARG A 232 -15.74 -6.82 -6.80
C ARG A 232 -16.75 -6.11 -7.67
N ALA A 233 -17.17 -4.93 -7.25
CA ALA A 233 -18.10 -4.11 -8.01
C ALA A 233 -17.39 -3.39 -9.17
N ALA A 234 -18.08 -3.24 -10.30
CA ALA A 234 -17.72 -2.27 -11.33
C ALA A 234 -18.12 -0.88 -10.88
N ILE A 235 -17.23 0.07 -10.95
CA ILE A 235 -17.49 1.46 -10.60
C ILE A 235 -17.67 2.29 -11.88
N LYS A 236 -18.69 3.14 -11.91
CA LYS A 236 -18.89 4.06 -13.02
C LYS A 236 -17.83 5.15 -12.97
N ASN A 237 -17.01 5.24 -14.02
CA ASN A 237 -15.94 6.22 -14.10
C ASN A 237 -16.44 7.57 -14.69
N ARG A 238 -15.56 8.56 -14.73
CA ARG A 238 -15.83 9.90 -15.25
C ARG A 238 -16.32 9.90 -16.71
N ALA A 239 -15.92 8.92 -17.52
CA ALA A 239 -16.42 8.75 -18.89
C ALA A 239 -17.81 8.09 -18.98
N GLY A 240 -18.43 7.77 -17.84
CA GLY A 240 -19.75 7.15 -17.77
C GLY A 240 -19.75 5.63 -17.99
N ARG A 241 -18.56 4.98 -18.01
CA ARG A 241 -18.42 3.54 -18.19
C ARG A 241 -18.32 2.83 -16.85
N PHE A 242 -18.99 1.69 -16.71
CA PHE A 242 -18.77 0.78 -15.58
C PHE A 242 -17.49 -0.02 -15.84
N VAL A 243 -16.45 0.25 -15.05
CA VAL A 243 -15.13 -0.36 -15.21
C VAL A 243 -14.90 -1.37 -14.08
N GLN A 244 -14.55 -2.60 -14.45
CA GLN A 244 -14.07 -3.61 -13.50
C GLN A 244 -12.63 -3.29 -13.08
N PRO A 245 -12.29 -3.45 -11.79
CA PRO A 245 -10.92 -3.29 -11.34
C PRO A 245 -10.01 -4.37 -11.95
N SER A 246 -8.88 -3.95 -12.48
CA SER A 246 -7.85 -4.84 -13.04
C SER A 246 -6.53 -4.09 -13.18
N ALA A 247 -5.42 -4.81 -13.31
CA ALA A 247 -4.12 -4.21 -13.63
C ALA A 247 -4.18 -3.37 -14.92
N ALA A 248 -4.90 -3.84 -15.95
CA ALA A 248 -5.08 -3.09 -17.20
C ALA A 248 -5.84 -1.77 -17.00
N ALA A 249 -6.88 -1.76 -16.16
CA ALA A 249 -7.64 -0.55 -15.86
C ALA A 249 -6.85 0.43 -14.96
N ALA A 250 -5.97 -0.09 -14.09
CA ALA A 250 -5.00 0.72 -13.35
C ALA A 250 -3.94 1.34 -14.27
N THR A 251 -3.42 0.57 -15.24
CA THR A 251 -2.50 1.07 -16.27
C THR A 251 -3.15 2.20 -17.06
N ALA A 252 -4.40 2.01 -17.52
CA ALA A 252 -5.14 3.04 -18.27
C ALA A 252 -5.28 4.35 -17.46
N ALA A 253 -5.53 4.26 -16.17
CA ALA A 253 -5.58 5.45 -15.30
C ALA A 253 -4.20 6.12 -15.16
N ALA A 254 -3.13 5.34 -14.99
CA ALA A 254 -1.77 5.86 -14.84
C ALA A 254 -1.23 6.50 -16.13
N GLU A 255 -1.61 5.98 -17.29
CA GLU A 255 -1.23 6.54 -18.59
C GLU A 255 -1.96 7.85 -18.90
N ALA A 256 -3.18 8.00 -18.39
CA ALA A 256 -4.01 9.18 -18.63
C ALA A 256 -3.61 10.41 -17.79
N VAL A 257 -2.78 10.23 -16.75
CA VAL A 257 -2.35 11.32 -15.87
C VAL A 257 -0.85 11.55 -15.99
N ALA A 258 -0.44 12.80 -16.24
CA ALA A 258 0.97 13.15 -16.27
C ALA A 258 1.57 13.07 -14.86
N MET A 259 2.75 12.47 -14.72
CA MET A 259 3.51 12.47 -13.48
C MET A 259 4.16 13.85 -13.29
N PRO A 260 3.94 14.53 -12.16
CA PRO A 260 4.64 15.79 -11.88
C PRO A 260 6.10 15.52 -11.46
N PRO A 261 6.99 16.54 -11.53
CA PRO A 261 8.39 16.38 -11.10
C PRO A 261 8.58 15.97 -9.64
N THR A 262 7.56 16.19 -8.81
CA THR A 262 7.53 15.73 -7.40
C THR A 262 7.28 14.24 -7.26
N LEU A 263 6.96 13.53 -8.34
CA LEU A 263 6.53 12.14 -8.39
C LEU A 263 5.24 11.84 -7.60
N GLN A 264 4.48 12.87 -7.25
CA GLN A 264 3.27 12.76 -6.43
C GLN A 264 2.03 13.03 -7.31
N ALA A 265 1.42 11.98 -7.85
CA ALA A 265 0.25 12.07 -8.71
C ALA A 265 -0.97 11.40 -8.06
N SER A 266 -2.15 11.98 -8.28
CA SER A 266 -3.45 11.39 -7.96
C SER A 266 -4.04 10.79 -9.22
N LEU A 267 -4.52 9.55 -9.13
CA LEU A 267 -5.15 8.82 -10.23
C LEU A 267 -6.66 8.67 -10.03
N GLU A 268 -7.20 9.15 -8.90
CA GLU A 268 -8.63 9.13 -8.64
C GLU A 268 -9.37 9.93 -9.72
N GLU A 269 -10.41 9.34 -10.32
CA GLU A 269 -11.17 9.94 -11.43
C GLU A 269 -10.31 10.27 -12.67
N ALA A 270 -9.24 9.49 -12.93
CA ALA A 270 -8.44 9.64 -14.13
C ALA A 270 -9.33 9.58 -15.39
N PRO A 271 -9.06 10.40 -16.43
CA PRO A 271 -9.84 10.40 -17.66
C PRO A 271 -9.62 9.11 -18.46
N GLY A 272 -10.55 8.77 -19.32
CA GLY A 272 -10.50 7.65 -20.27
C GLY A 272 -11.55 6.57 -19.99
N ASP A 273 -12.03 5.94 -21.07
CA ASP A 273 -13.13 4.95 -21.02
C ASP A 273 -12.76 3.71 -20.17
N GLY A 274 -11.51 3.28 -20.23
CA GLY A 274 -11.01 2.09 -19.52
C GLY A 274 -10.34 2.39 -18.17
N ALA A 275 -10.22 3.67 -17.78
CA ALA A 275 -9.57 4.04 -16.51
C ALA A 275 -10.44 3.66 -15.31
N TYR A 276 -9.86 2.92 -14.35
CA TYR A 276 -10.54 2.62 -13.10
C TYR A 276 -10.51 3.83 -12.16
N PRO A 277 -11.66 4.28 -11.63
CA PRO A 277 -11.73 5.57 -10.94
C PRO A 277 -11.08 5.60 -9.55
N LEU A 278 -10.74 4.45 -9.00
CA LEU A 278 -10.07 4.29 -7.71
C LEU A 278 -8.67 3.65 -7.90
N ALA A 279 -8.00 3.95 -9.01
CA ALA A 279 -6.59 3.61 -9.20
C ALA A 279 -5.68 4.53 -8.39
N ALA A 280 -4.52 4.03 -7.97
CA ALA A 280 -3.54 4.83 -7.25
C ALA A 280 -2.12 4.28 -7.40
N TYR A 281 -1.14 5.17 -7.33
CA TYR A 281 0.24 4.78 -7.06
C TYR A 281 0.41 4.37 -5.60
N THR A 282 1.38 3.49 -5.34
CA THR A 282 1.93 3.27 -4.00
C THR A 282 3.40 3.67 -3.99
N TYR A 283 3.86 4.23 -2.88
CA TYR A 283 5.14 4.91 -2.77
C TYR A 283 6.01 4.28 -1.71
N LEU A 284 7.31 4.18 -1.99
CA LEU A 284 8.34 4.09 -0.96
C LEU A 284 8.74 5.52 -0.54
N LEU A 285 8.93 5.69 0.76
CA LEU A 285 9.36 6.94 1.38
C LEU A 285 10.79 6.76 1.86
N LEU A 286 11.74 7.52 1.29
CA LEU A 286 13.15 7.42 1.58
C LEU A 286 13.73 8.80 1.93
N TYR A 287 14.69 8.84 2.84
CA TYR A 287 15.50 10.06 2.99
C TYR A 287 16.30 10.32 1.73
N GLU A 288 16.35 11.58 1.27
CA GLU A 288 17.16 12.00 0.13
C GLU A 288 18.66 11.77 0.39
N ASP A 289 19.10 11.92 1.65
CA ASP A 289 20.43 11.50 2.12
C ASP A 289 20.26 10.54 3.30
N ALA A 290 20.47 9.26 3.04
CA ALA A 290 20.36 8.24 4.06
C ALA A 290 21.53 8.39 5.07
N PRO A 291 21.25 8.40 6.39
CA PRO A 291 22.26 8.69 7.39
C PRO A 291 23.37 7.61 7.47
N GLU A 292 23.03 6.36 7.12
CA GLU A 292 23.98 5.24 7.17
C GLU A 292 24.29 4.77 5.74
N ALA A 293 25.56 4.95 5.32
CA ALA A 293 25.99 4.76 3.94
C ALA A 293 25.66 3.35 3.39
N ARG A 294 26.01 2.29 4.11
CA ARG A 294 25.81 0.90 3.64
C ARG A 294 24.34 0.55 3.46
N ARG A 295 23.47 1.00 4.36
CA ARG A 295 22.03 0.79 4.26
C ARG A 295 21.42 1.62 3.14
N GLY A 296 21.81 2.89 3.03
CA GLY A 296 21.35 3.77 1.95
C GLY A 296 21.68 3.23 0.56
N GLU A 297 22.92 2.75 0.35
CA GLU A 297 23.32 2.10 -0.90
C GLU A 297 22.53 0.80 -1.17
N ALA A 298 22.38 -0.05 -0.15
CA ALA A 298 21.62 -1.30 -0.29
C ALA A 298 20.16 -1.03 -0.63
N LEU A 299 19.54 -0.03 0.02
CA LEU A 299 18.17 0.39 -0.22
C LEU A 299 18.00 0.97 -1.64
N ALA A 300 18.92 1.84 -2.07
CA ALA A 300 18.88 2.40 -3.42
C ALA A 300 18.96 1.30 -4.50
N ARG A 301 19.82 0.29 -4.32
CA ARG A 301 19.91 -0.87 -5.23
C ARG A 301 18.65 -1.74 -5.21
N PHE A 302 18.04 -1.95 -4.05
CA PHE A 302 16.77 -2.66 -3.96
C PHE A 302 15.66 -1.91 -4.70
N VAL A 303 15.53 -0.60 -4.49
CA VAL A 303 14.50 0.21 -5.17
C VAL A 303 14.75 0.25 -6.67
N TRP A 304 16.01 0.37 -7.10
CA TRP A 304 16.38 0.27 -8.51
C TRP A 304 15.91 -1.05 -9.13
N TRP A 305 16.24 -2.16 -8.49
CA TRP A 305 15.77 -3.47 -8.96
C TRP A 305 14.25 -3.58 -8.96
N ALA A 306 13.57 -3.07 -7.93
CA ALA A 306 12.12 -3.13 -7.79
C ALA A 306 11.38 -2.41 -8.93
N ILE A 307 11.88 -1.25 -9.39
CA ILE A 307 11.28 -0.49 -10.51
C ILE A 307 11.69 -1.00 -11.90
N HIS A 308 12.60 -1.96 -11.99
CA HIS A 308 13.03 -2.62 -13.23
C HIS A 308 12.63 -4.10 -13.23
N ASP A 309 13.53 -4.98 -12.87
CA ASP A 309 13.31 -6.43 -12.90
C ASP A 309 12.15 -6.87 -11.99
N GLY A 310 11.93 -6.16 -10.89
CA GLY A 310 10.83 -6.40 -9.95
C GLY A 310 9.45 -6.17 -10.57
N GLN A 311 9.33 -5.31 -11.57
CA GLN A 311 8.05 -4.98 -12.21
C GLN A 311 7.38 -6.20 -12.87
N ARG A 312 8.14 -7.18 -13.32
CA ARG A 312 7.62 -8.42 -13.93
C ARG A 312 6.68 -9.21 -13.01
N PHE A 313 6.80 -9.04 -11.70
CA PHE A 313 5.95 -9.74 -10.72
C PHE A 313 4.61 -9.05 -10.46
N ALA A 314 4.48 -7.76 -10.80
CA ALA A 314 3.30 -6.97 -10.51
C ALA A 314 2.01 -7.55 -11.15
N PRO A 315 1.97 -7.91 -12.46
CA PRO A 315 0.73 -8.37 -13.09
C PRO A 315 0.18 -9.67 -12.49
N SER A 316 1.04 -10.59 -12.05
CA SER A 316 0.60 -11.86 -11.46
C SER A 316 -0.03 -11.70 -10.07
N LEU A 317 0.11 -10.52 -9.48
CA LEU A 317 -0.45 -10.13 -8.18
C LEU A 317 -1.51 -9.02 -8.31
N ASP A 318 -2.07 -8.83 -9.51
CA ASP A 318 -3.09 -7.81 -9.82
C ASP A 318 -2.64 -6.35 -9.68
N TYR A 319 -1.32 -6.08 -9.63
CA TYR A 319 -0.78 -4.72 -9.75
C TYR A 319 -0.43 -4.39 -11.20
N ALA A 320 -0.55 -3.14 -11.56
CA ALA A 320 0.02 -2.64 -12.81
C ALA A 320 1.47 -2.19 -12.57
N PRO A 321 2.41 -2.56 -13.46
CA PRO A 321 3.74 -2.01 -13.44
C PRO A 321 3.70 -0.50 -13.70
N LEU A 322 4.77 0.18 -13.30
CA LEU A 322 4.93 1.60 -13.58
C LEU A 322 4.99 1.85 -15.11
N PRO A 323 4.32 2.88 -15.64
CA PRO A 323 4.54 3.31 -17.01
C PRO A 323 6.01 3.64 -17.28
N PRO A 324 6.58 3.32 -18.45
CA PRO A 324 8.02 3.54 -18.75
C PRO A 324 8.49 4.98 -18.49
N ARG A 325 7.65 5.98 -18.77
CA ARG A 325 7.94 7.39 -18.49
C ARG A 325 8.12 7.64 -16.98
N VAL A 326 7.29 6.99 -16.13
CA VAL A 326 7.37 7.13 -14.69
C VAL A 326 8.63 6.46 -14.15
N VAL A 327 9.01 5.29 -14.70
CA VAL A 327 10.28 4.61 -14.37
C VAL A 327 11.45 5.57 -14.62
N SER A 328 11.52 6.22 -15.79
CA SER A 328 12.61 7.17 -16.12
C SER A 328 12.68 8.37 -15.16
N GLU A 329 11.54 8.87 -14.69
CA GLU A 329 11.49 9.96 -13.71
C GLU A 329 11.95 9.50 -12.32
N VAL A 330 11.54 8.28 -11.91
CA VAL A 330 12.00 7.66 -10.66
C VAL A 330 13.51 7.38 -10.73
N GLU A 331 14.04 6.88 -11.85
CA GLU A 331 15.48 6.71 -12.05
C GLU A 331 16.25 8.02 -11.85
N THR A 332 15.75 9.11 -12.44
CA THR A 332 16.35 10.44 -12.31
C THR A 332 16.43 10.86 -10.85
N THR A 333 15.38 10.59 -10.08
CA THR A 333 15.34 10.88 -8.64
C THR A 333 16.26 9.95 -7.85
N LEU A 334 16.28 8.65 -8.16
CA LEU A 334 17.16 7.67 -7.52
C LEU A 334 18.65 7.97 -7.71
N ARG A 335 19.05 8.49 -8.88
CA ARG A 335 20.45 8.89 -9.13
C ARG A 335 20.90 10.08 -8.26
N ARG A 336 19.96 10.85 -7.71
CA ARG A 336 20.23 11.96 -6.78
C ARG A 336 20.32 11.51 -5.32
N LEU A 337 19.88 10.27 -5.01
CA LEU A 337 19.98 9.74 -3.65
C LEU A 337 21.42 9.72 -3.17
N ARG A 338 21.60 10.12 -1.93
CA ARG A 338 22.85 10.08 -1.22
C ARG A 338 22.81 9.10 -0.04
N ALA A 339 23.96 8.62 0.33
CA ALA A 339 24.12 7.76 1.50
C ALA A 339 25.41 8.16 2.24
N GLY A 340 25.25 8.73 3.41
CA GLY A 340 26.36 9.32 4.16
C GLY A 340 27.05 10.44 3.38
N GLY A 341 26.30 11.28 2.69
CA GLY A 341 26.78 12.40 1.90
C GLY A 341 27.41 12.06 0.54
N LYS A 342 27.40 10.77 0.10
CA LYS A 342 27.92 10.32 -1.20
C LYS A 342 26.78 9.78 -2.09
N PRO A 343 26.95 9.74 -3.42
CA PRO A 343 25.96 9.09 -4.28
C PRO A 343 25.67 7.66 -3.82
N ALA A 344 24.38 7.31 -3.67
CA ALA A 344 23.96 5.98 -3.20
C ALA A 344 24.03 4.91 -4.31
N LEU A 345 23.90 5.32 -5.57
CA LEU A 345 24.09 4.46 -6.75
C LEU A 345 25.41 4.86 -7.45
N ALA A 346 26.17 3.88 -7.87
CA ALA A 346 27.30 4.13 -8.75
C ALA A 346 26.80 4.65 -10.11
N PRO A 347 27.58 5.50 -10.79
CA PRO A 347 27.22 6.03 -12.12
C PRO A 347 27.13 4.93 -13.17
#